data_1737789e3b3e065a829281a731b77042
#
_entry.id   1737789e3b3e065a829281a731b77042
#
_cell.length_a   1.000
_cell.length_b   1.000
_cell.length_c   1.000
_cell.angle_alpha   90.00
_cell.angle_beta   90.00
_cell.angle_gamma   90.00
#
_symmetry.space_group_name_H-M   'P 1'
#
loop_
_entity.id
_entity.type
_entity.pdbx_description
1 polymer ?
#
loop_
_entity_poly.entity_id
_entity_poly.type
_entity_poly.pdbx_seq_one_letter_code
_entity_poly.pdbx_strand_id
1 'polypeptide(L)'
;MKIVAMKNVSILGCGWLGKPMAVSLMNDGFLVKGSSTSEIKIQELESLGIESYCIDITEFEEFDLFLASDILLIAITSKDIDAYERFIEQIEISPIQKVIFISSTSVYPASNSIVTEETVTMNTPLSEIENLFKNNTFFETTIIRFAGLFGPGRHPGSWFKNGKIIPQPDGFVNMIHQEDC
;
A
#
# COMPACT_ATOMS: atom_id res chain seq x y z
N MET A 1 -23.48 1.80 27.67
CA MET A 1 -23.18 1.49 26.27
C MET A 1 -21.88 2.22 25.93
N LYS A 2 -20.75 1.51 25.81
CA LYS A 2 -19.50 2.16 25.35
C LYS A 2 -19.69 2.51 23.89
N ILE A 3 -19.69 3.79 23.55
CA ILE A 3 -19.56 4.25 22.16
C ILE A 3 -18.16 3.83 21.75
N VAL A 4 -18.03 2.75 20.99
CA VAL A 4 -16.78 2.43 20.31
C VAL A 4 -16.64 3.51 19.25
N ALA A 5 -15.65 4.40 19.42
CA ALA A 5 -15.35 5.38 18.38
C ALA A 5 -15.05 4.63 17.10
N MET A 6 -15.77 4.95 16.02
CA MET A 6 -15.46 4.39 14.69
C MET A 6 -14.06 4.85 14.33
N LYS A 7 -13.20 3.90 13.95
CA LYS A 7 -11.86 4.23 13.49
C LYS A 7 -11.91 4.73 12.05
N ASN A 8 -11.19 5.79 11.80
CA ASN A 8 -11.04 6.37 10.47
C ASN A 8 -9.77 5.82 9.82
N VAL A 9 -9.89 5.40 8.57
CA VAL A 9 -8.77 4.85 7.78
C VAL A 9 -8.65 5.60 6.47
N SER A 10 -7.47 6.13 6.19
CA SER A 10 -7.11 6.68 4.88
C SER A 10 -6.30 5.65 4.10
N ILE A 11 -6.64 5.44 2.83
CA ILE A 11 -5.96 4.51 1.93
C ILE A 11 -5.35 5.30 0.78
N LEU A 12 -4.03 5.47 0.83
CA LEU A 12 -3.27 6.07 -0.27
C LEU A 12 -3.09 5.02 -1.37
N GLY A 13 -3.82 5.21 -2.49
CA GLY A 13 -3.77 4.31 -3.63
C GLY A 13 -4.85 3.23 -3.64
N CYS A 14 -6.10 3.62 -3.90
CA CYS A 14 -7.21 2.70 -4.15
C CYS A 14 -7.15 2.09 -5.55
N GLY A 15 -6.02 1.46 -5.87
CA GLY A 15 -5.81 0.67 -7.08
C GLY A 15 -6.37 -0.75 -6.95
N TRP A 16 -5.69 -1.70 -7.62
CA TRP A 16 -6.11 -3.11 -7.66
C TRP A 16 -6.18 -3.75 -6.26
N LEU A 17 -5.27 -3.42 -5.35
CA LEU A 17 -5.26 -3.91 -3.97
C LEU A 17 -6.08 -3.00 -3.03
N GLY A 18 -5.86 -1.69 -3.08
CA GLY A 18 -6.44 -0.76 -2.12
C GLY A 18 -7.96 -0.61 -2.23
N LYS A 19 -8.56 -0.71 -3.45
CA LYS A 19 -10.01 -0.59 -3.61
C LYS A 19 -10.80 -1.74 -2.93
N PRO A 20 -10.49 -3.04 -3.16
CA PRO A 20 -11.17 -4.11 -2.43
C PRO A 20 -10.95 -4.04 -0.91
N MET A 21 -9.76 -3.62 -0.47
CA MET A 21 -9.45 -3.41 0.94
C MET A 21 -10.30 -2.30 1.55
N ALA A 22 -10.49 -1.18 0.83
CA ALA A 22 -11.39 -0.10 1.24
C ALA A 22 -12.83 -0.59 1.46
N VAL A 23 -13.35 -1.38 0.52
CA VAL A 23 -14.70 -1.96 0.61
C VAL A 23 -14.80 -2.93 1.81
N SER A 24 -13.78 -3.76 2.03
CA SER A 24 -13.76 -4.69 3.16
C SER A 24 -13.80 -3.94 4.50
N LEU A 25 -12.96 -2.91 4.66
CA LEU A 25 -12.94 -2.09 5.87
C LEU A 25 -14.26 -1.37 6.12
N MET A 26 -14.92 -0.86 5.08
CA MET A 26 -16.26 -0.26 5.22
C MET A 26 -17.29 -1.29 5.70
N ASN A 27 -17.25 -2.52 5.18
CA ASN A 27 -18.15 -3.59 5.63
C ASN A 27 -17.90 -3.97 7.09
N ASP A 28 -16.67 -3.79 7.58
CA ASP A 28 -16.31 -3.99 9.00
C ASP A 28 -16.60 -2.76 9.87
N GLY A 29 -17.22 -1.72 9.32
CA GLY A 29 -17.70 -0.55 10.06
C GLY A 29 -16.66 0.56 10.24
N PHE A 30 -15.58 0.58 9.46
CA PHE A 30 -14.66 1.70 9.44
C PHE A 30 -15.19 2.86 8.56
N LEU A 31 -14.83 4.08 8.91
CA LEU A 31 -14.95 5.22 7.99
C LEU A 31 -13.70 5.26 7.12
N VAL A 32 -13.89 5.16 5.81
CA VAL A 32 -12.78 5.00 4.86
C VAL A 32 -12.68 6.20 3.93
N LYS A 33 -11.49 6.77 3.87
CA LYS A 33 -11.06 7.72 2.84
C LYS A 33 -10.16 6.99 1.85
N GLY A 34 -10.39 7.22 0.56
CA GLY A 34 -9.61 6.57 -0.49
C GLY A 34 -8.98 7.57 -1.44
N SER A 35 -7.81 7.26 -1.99
CA SER A 35 -7.20 8.14 -2.99
C SER A 35 -6.86 7.43 -4.29
N SER A 36 -6.80 8.21 -5.37
CA SER A 36 -6.31 7.82 -6.68
C SER A 36 -5.80 9.07 -7.40
N THR A 37 -4.89 8.90 -8.36
CA THR A 37 -4.47 9.95 -9.31
C THR A 37 -5.40 10.04 -10.54
N SER A 38 -6.47 9.24 -10.62
CA SER A 38 -7.38 9.16 -11.76
C SER A 38 -8.78 9.59 -11.36
N GLU A 39 -9.31 10.61 -12.02
CA GLU A 39 -10.68 11.11 -11.82
C GLU A 39 -11.75 10.03 -12.02
N ILE A 40 -11.58 9.15 -13.02
CA ILE A 40 -12.51 8.04 -13.27
C ILE A 40 -12.56 7.09 -12.05
N LYS A 41 -11.40 6.80 -11.46
CA LYS A 41 -11.34 5.95 -10.25
C LYS A 41 -11.90 6.67 -9.02
N ILE A 42 -11.74 7.97 -8.91
CA ILE A 42 -12.37 8.78 -7.86
C ILE A 42 -13.88 8.62 -7.92
N GLN A 43 -14.50 8.80 -9.10
CA GLN A 43 -15.95 8.58 -9.29
C GLN A 43 -16.40 7.15 -8.96
N GLU A 44 -15.57 6.14 -9.29
CA GLU A 44 -15.85 4.74 -8.87
C GLU A 44 -15.85 4.59 -7.35
N LEU A 45 -14.89 5.18 -6.65
CA LEU A 45 -14.79 5.12 -5.19
C LEU A 45 -15.99 5.83 -4.52
N GLU A 46 -16.36 7.02 -5.01
CA GLU A 46 -17.53 7.76 -4.54
C GLU A 46 -18.83 6.96 -4.73
N SER A 47 -18.98 6.25 -5.86
CA SER A 47 -20.14 5.39 -6.11
C SER A 47 -20.24 4.22 -5.12
N LEU A 48 -19.14 3.83 -4.49
CA LEU A 48 -19.08 2.81 -3.43
C LEU A 48 -19.29 3.40 -2.02
N GLY A 49 -19.48 4.72 -1.90
CA GLY A 49 -19.62 5.42 -0.63
C GLY A 49 -18.31 5.73 0.08
N ILE A 50 -17.18 5.66 -0.62
CA ILE A 50 -15.86 6.01 -0.11
C ILE A 50 -15.63 7.51 -0.29
N GLU A 51 -15.26 8.22 0.77
CA GLU A 51 -14.82 9.62 0.68
C GLU A 51 -13.50 9.68 -0.09
N SER A 52 -13.49 10.30 -1.26
CA SER A 52 -12.44 10.12 -2.26
C SER A 52 -11.62 11.38 -2.51
N TYR A 53 -10.31 11.20 -2.74
CA TYR A 53 -9.34 12.27 -2.92
C TYR A 53 -8.46 12.01 -4.13
N CYS A 54 -8.23 13.04 -4.95
CA CYS A 54 -7.23 12.99 -6.02
C CYS A 54 -5.87 13.34 -5.40
N ILE A 55 -4.96 12.34 -5.27
CA ILE A 55 -3.67 12.54 -4.60
C ILE A 55 -2.55 11.94 -5.44
N ASP A 56 -1.56 12.78 -5.74
CA ASP A 56 -0.24 12.38 -6.21
C ASP A 56 0.81 12.96 -5.24
N ILE A 57 1.51 12.10 -4.52
CA ILE A 57 2.53 12.52 -3.55
C ILE A 57 3.75 13.20 -4.18
N THR A 58 3.90 13.14 -5.50
CA THR A 58 4.97 13.83 -6.22
C THR A 58 4.67 15.31 -6.42
N GLU A 59 3.40 15.71 -6.31
CA GLU A 59 2.98 17.10 -6.35
C GLU A 59 3.16 17.79 -4.98
N PHE A 60 3.30 19.12 -5.02
CA PHE A 60 3.46 19.93 -3.80
C PHE A 60 2.09 20.41 -3.30
N GLU A 61 1.33 19.48 -2.72
CA GLU A 61 -0.01 19.73 -2.19
C GLU A 61 -0.09 19.41 -0.70
N GLU A 62 -1.07 20.00 -0.02
CA GLU A 62 -1.40 19.68 1.37
C GLU A 62 -2.51 18.63 1.40
N PHE A 63 -2.34 17.60 2.25
CA PHE A 63 -3.26 16.46 2.32
C PHE A 63 -4.02 16.39 3.66
N ASP A 64 -4.19 17.51 4.35
CA ASP A 64 -4.76 17.59 5.71
C ASP A 64 -6.08 16.85 5.85
N LEU A 65 -7.03 17.08 4.94
CA LEU A 65 -8.34 16.44 4.99
C LEU A 65 -8.25 14.93 4.79
N PHE A 66 -7.37 14.48 3.90
CA PHE A 66 -7.13 13.07 3.67
C PHE A 66 -6.43 12.44 4.88
N LEU A 67 -5.45 13.10 5.46
CA LEU A 67 -4.69 12.63 6.61
C LEU A 67 -5.43 12.78 7.95
N ALA A 68 -6.61 13.42 7.98
CA ALA A 68 -7.47 13.49 9.18
C ALA A 68 -8.13 12.14 9.49
N SER A 69 -7.32 11.14 9.86
CA SER A 69 -7.69 9.76 10.17
C SER A 69 -6.79 9.18 11.26
N ASP A 70 -7.17 8.04 11.84
CA ASP A 70 -6.38 7.35 12.86
C ASP A 70 -5.30 6.45 12.25
N ILE A 71 -5.60 5.89 11.07
CA ILE A 71 -4.78 4.90 10.39
C ILE A 71 -4.57 5.34 8.93
N LEU A 72 -3.33 5.24 8.45
CA LEU A 72 -2.98 5.41 7.05
C LEU A 72 -2.47 4.09 6.48
N LEU A 73 -3.10 3.62 5.40
CA LEU A 73 -2.63 2.50 4.62
C LEU A 73 -2.06 3.03 3.31
N ILE A 74 -0.82 2.67 2.99
CA ILE A 74 -0.11 3.11 1.79
C ILE A 74 0.04 1.93 0.84
N ALA A 75 -0.66 1.97 -0.31
CA ALA A 75 -0.71 0.91 -1.32
C ALA A 75 -0.35 1.43 -2.73
N ILE A 76 0.51 2.42 -2.82
CA ILE A 76 1.05 2.95 -4.07
C ILE A 76 2.39 2.31 -4.42
N THR A 77 2.76 2.39 -5.70
CA THR A 77 3.98 1.78 -6.24
C THR A 77 5.09 2.79 -6.52
N SER A 78 4.92 4.05 -6.12
CA SER A 78 5.97 5.08 -6.26
C SER A 78 7.26 4.65 -5.57
N LYS A 79 8.38 5.05 -6.12
CA LYS A 79 9.73 4.85 -5.58
C LYS A 79 10.48 6.18 -5.45
N ASP A 80 9.76 7.28 -5.48
CA ASP A 80 10.28 8.63 -5.32
C ASP A 80 10.51 8.90 -3.84
N ILE A 81 11.77 8.81 -3.41
CA ILE A 81 12.18 8.97 -2.01
C ILE A 81 11.87 10.37 -1.53
N ASP A 82 12.19 11.40 -2.32
CA ASP A 82 11.98 12.79 -1.94
C ASP A 82 10.48 13.10 -1.76
N ALA A 83 9.62 12.50 -2.59
CA ALA A 83 8.17 12.61 -2.43
C ALA A 83 7.68 11.94 -1.14
N TYR A 84 8.22 10.79 -0.77
CA TYR A 84 7.89 10.14 0.49
C TYR A 84 8.40 10.92 1.70
N GLU A 85 9.59 11.52 1.65
CA GLU A 85 10.09 12.38 2.74
C GLU A 85 9.13 13.54 3.01
N ARG A 86 8.73 14.28 1.98
CA ARG A 86 7.74 15.37 2.11
C ARG A 86 6.37 14.89 2.60
N PHE A 87 5.93 13.72 2.15
CA PHE A 87 4.66 13.14 2.58
C PHE A 87 4.70 12.71 4.06
N ILE A 88 5.82 12.16 4.52
CA ILE A 88 6.04 11.79 5.92
C ILE A 88 5.98 13.04 6.82
N GLU A 89 6.57 14.17 6.42
CA GLU A 89 6.47 15.42 7.18
C GLU A 89 5.00 15.85 7.41
N GLN A 90 4.12 15.63 6.43
CA GLN A 90 2.69 15.90 6.59
C GLN A 90 2.00 14.88 7.50
N ILE A 91 2.40 13.60 7.44
CA ILE A 91 1.87 12.57 8.35
C ILE A 91 2.25 12.91 9.80
N GLU A 92 3.46 13.36 10.07
CA GLU A 92 3.97 13.69 11.41
C GLU A 92 3.15 14.78 12.12
N ILE A 93 2.62 15.73 11.39
CA ILE A 93 1.77 16.80 11.94
C ILE A 93 0.27 16.49 11.90
N SER A 94 -0.11 15.33 11.35
CA SER A 94 -1.49 14.87 11.24
C SER A 94 -1.93 14.05 12.48
N PRO A 95 -3.21 13.73 12.64
CA PRO A 95 -3.69 12.84 13.71
C PRO A 95 -3.38 11.34 13.47
N ILE A 96 -2.71 10.95 12.40
CA ILE A 96 -2.34 9.56 12.10
C ILE A 96 -1.49 8.98 13.22
N GLN A 97 -1.94 7.86 13.79
CA GLN A 97 -1.23 7.13 14.84
C GLN A 97 -0.55 5.87 14.32
N LYS A 98 -1.08 5.29 13.24
CA LYS A 98 -0.57 4.05 12.65
C LYS A 98 -0.47 4.16 11.14
N VAL A 99 0.68 3.73 10.62
CA VAL A 99 0.91 3.58 9.18
C VAL A 99 1.10 2.12 8.84
N ILE A 100 0.34 1.63 7.85
CA ILE A 100 0.53 0.31 7.26
C ILE A 100 1.11 0.54 5.86
N PHE A 101 2.38 0.20 5.67
CA PHE A 101 3.07 0.37 4.40
C PHE A 101 3.12 -0.94 3.64
N ILE A 102 2.47 -0.99 2.48
CA ILE A 102 2.50 -2.15 1.59
C ILE A 102 3.79 -2.12 0.78
N SER A 103 4.66 -3.05 1.09
CA SER A 103 5.94 -3.28 0.43
C SER A 103 5.94 -4.62 -0.33
N SER A 104 7.11 -5.08 -0.71
CA SER A 104 7.30 -6.28 -1.52
C SER A 104 8.48 -7.12 -1.03
N THR A 105 8.37 -8.44 -1.15
CA THR A 105 9.50 -9.36 -0.95
C THR A 105 10.64 -9.13 -1.95
N SER A 106 10.46 -8.30 -2.97
CA SER A 106 11.51 -7.90 -3.90
C SER A 106 12.64 -7.07 -3.27
N VAL A 107 12.47 -6.62 -2.02
CA VAL A 107 13.56 -5.98 -1.25
C VAL A 107 14.63 -6.96 -0.80
N TYR A 108 14.33 -8.25 -0.79
CA TYR A 108 15.29 -9.28 -0.42
C TYR A 108 16.16 -9.69 -1.60
N PRO A 109 17.42 -10.09 -1.38
CA PRO A 109 18.26 -10.65 -2.43
C PRO A 109 17.67 -11.96 -2.95
N ALA A 110 17.88 -12.22 -4.24
CA ALA A 110 17.51 -13.49 -4.82
C ALA A 110 18.28 -14.63 -4.11
N SER A 111 17.56 -15.57 -3.52
CA SER A 111 18.12 -16.64 -2.71
C SER A 111 17.27 -17.90 -2.85
N ASN A 112 17.92 -19.06 -2.74
CA ASN A 112 17.26 -20.36 -2.60
C ASN A 112 17.08 -20.75 -1.11
N SER A 113 17.33 -19.82 -0.20
CA SER A 113 17.17 -20.03 1.24
C SER A 113 15.85 -19.45 1.78
N ILE A 114 15.50 -19.85 2.99
CA ILE A 114 14.38 -19.27 3.71
C ILE A 114 14.71 -17.82 4.04
N VAL A 115 13.78 -16.92 3.78
CA VAL A 115 13.84 -15.49 4.06
C VAL A 115 12.83 -15.17 5.15
N THR A 116 13.24 -14.36 6.12
CA THR A 116 12.40 -13.87 7.23
C THR A 116 12.44 -12.35 7.27
N GLU A 117 11.63 -11.74 8.14
CA GLU A 117 11.60 -10.29 8.35
C GLU A 117 12.95 -9.73 8.82
N GLU A 118 13.79 -10.56 9.45
CA GLU A 118 15.14 -10.19 9.91
C GLU A 118 16.21 -10.29 8.82
N THR A 119 15.87 -10.89 7.67
CA THR A 119 16.81 -11.01 6.55
C THR A 119 17.17 -9.61 6.04
N VAL A 120 18.48 -9.38 5.88
CA VAL A 120 19.00 -8.10 5.38
C VAL A 120 18.44 -7.81 3.98
N THR A 121 17.85 -6.65 3.81
CA THR A 121 17.34 -6.18 2.52
C THR A 121 18.45 -5.63 1.64
N MET A 122 18.24 -5.68 0.33
CA MET A 122 19.10 -4.99 -0.62
C MET A 122 18.93 -3.46 -0.47
N ASN A 123 19.96 -2.70 -0.83
CA ASN A 123 19.85 -1.26 -0.93
C ASN A 123 19.10 -0.89 -2.22
N THR A 124 17.81 -0.62 -2.10
CA THR A 124 16.91 -0.26 -3.19
C THR A 124 16.05 0.94 -2.76
N PRO A 125 15.51 1.75 -3.69
CA PRO A 125 14.60 2.83 -3.32
C PRO A 125 13.44 2.38 -2.44
N LEU A 126 12.90 1.16 -2.67
CA LEU A 126 11.83 0.63 -1.84
C LEU A 126 12.28 0.35 -0.41
N SER A 127 13.47 -0.23 -0.21
CA SER A 127 14.02 -0.47 1.13
C SER A 127 14.42 0.82 1.85
N GLU A 128 14.84 1.84 1.10
CA GLU A 128 15.09 3.18 1.66
C GLU A 128 13.78 3.81 2.16
N ILE A 129 12.71 3.75 1.38
CA ILE A 129 11.38 4.21 1.79
C ILE A 129 10.87 3.44 3.02
N GLU A 130 11.02 2.10 3.05
CA GLU A 130 10.69 1.31 4.25
C GLU A 130 11.44 1.85 5.50
N ASN A 131 12.72 2.21 5.35
CA ASN A 131 13.51 2.72 6.45
C ASN A 131 13.04 4.10 6.91
N LEU A 132 12.59 4.99 6.02
CA LEU A 132 12.00 6.27 6.41
C LEU A 132 10.80 6.06 7.34
N PHE A 133 9.89 5.16 6.99
CA PHE A 133 8.74 4.83 7.83
C PHE A 133 9.12 4.09 9.12
N LYS A 134 10.00 3.10 9.02
CA LYS A 134 10.42 2.26 10.16
C LYS A 134 11.14 3.04 11.25
N ASN A 135 11.93 4.04 10.87
CA ASN A 135 12.72 4.86 11.79
C ASN A 135 11.94 6.08 12.31
N ASN A 136 10.74 6.32 11.81
CA ASN A 136 9.88 7.40 12.29
C ASN A 136 9.38 7.09 13.70
N THR A 137 9.30 8.13 14.54
CA THR A 137 8.88 8.00 15.96
C THR A 137 7.57 8.71 16.26
N PHE A 138 6.98 9.42 15.30
CA PHE A 138 5.73 10.16 15.47
C PHE A 138 4.50 9.25 15.37
N PHE A 139 4.63 8.11 14.67
CA PHE A 139 3.56 7.12 14.48
C PHE A 139 4.12 5.70 14.48
N GLU A 140 3.27 4.72 14.77
CA GLU A 140 3.64 3.30 14.67
C GLU A 140 3.59 2.83 13.20
N THR A 141 4.64 2.17 12.74
CA THR A 141 4.68 1.61 11.38
C THR A 141 4.62 0.09 11.38
N THR A 142 3.78 -0.45 10.52
CA THR A 142 3.78 -1.87 10.12
C THR A 142 4.11 -1.96 8.65
N ILE A 143 5.19 -2.66 8.30
CA ILE A 143 5.58 -2.92 6.92
C ILE A 143 5.12 -4.32 6.53
N ILE A 144 4.32 -4.43 5.47
CA ILE A 144 3.84 -5.70 4.93
C ILE A 144 4.51 -5.94 3.58
N ARG A 145 5.41 -6.92 3.51
CA ARG A 145 6.12 -7.29 2.28
C ARG A 145 5.39 -8.41 1.57
N PHE A 146 4.50 -8.05 0.65
CA PHE A 146 3.79 -9.04 -0.14
C PHE A 146 4.69 -9.70 -1.19
N ALA A 147 4.40 -10.96 -1.45
CA ALA A 147 4.88 -11.72 -2.59
C ALA A 147 4.26 -11.21 -3.92
N GLY A 148 4.47 -11.91 -5.01
CA GLY A 148 3.83 -11.60 -6.29
C GLY A 148 2.31 -11.65 -6.17
N LEU A 149 1.63 -10.53 -6.37
CA LEU A 149 0.19 -10.42 -6.23
C LEU A 149 -0.53 -11.00 -7.44
N PHE A 150 -1.50 -11.90 -7.22
CA PHE A 150 -2.37 -12.42 -8.24
C PHE A 150 -3.84 -12.45 -7.79
N GLY A 151 -4.78 -12.63 -8.73
CA GLY A 151 -6.21 -12.65 -8.43
C GLY A 151 -7.04 -12.09 -9.59
N PRO A 152 -8.23 -11.51 -9.33
CA PRO A 152 -9.11 -10.98 -10.37
C PRO A 152 -8.40 -10.01 -11.31
N GLY A 153 -8.41 -10.29 -12.60
CA GLY A 153 -7.72 -9.49 -13.63
C GLY A 153 -6.20 -9.60 -13.68
N ARG A 154 -5.57 -10.30 -12.72
CA ARG A 154 -4.12 -10.53 -12.65
C ARG A 154 -3.79 -12.01 -12.54
N HIS A 155 -4.13 -12.78 -13.58
CA HIS A 155 -3.82 -14.20 -13.62
C HIS A 155 -2.36 -14.42 -14.04
N PRO A 156 -1.54 -15.23 -13.31
CA PRO A 156 -0.13 -15.47 -13.63
C PRO A 156 0.11 -15.97 -15.06
N GLY A 157 -0.75 -16.84 -15.55
CA GLY A 157 -0.68 -17.33 -16.94
C GLY A 157 -0.79 -16.23 -18.00
N SER A 158 -1.36 -15.07 -17.66
CA SER A 158 -1.42 -13.95 -18.60
C SER A 158 -0.07 -13.26 -18.82
N TRP A 159 0.87 -13.40 -17.87
CA TRP A 159 2.20 -12.81 -17.96
C TRP A 159 3.08 -13.46 -19.01
N PHE A 160 2.76 -14.70 -19.37
CA PHE A 160 3.51 -15.51 -20.35
C PHE A 160 2.75 -15.67 -21.67
N LYS A 161 1.71 -14.86 -21.92
CA LYS A 161 1.04 -14.81 -23.22
C LYS A 161 2.01 -14.31 -24.29
N ASN A 162 1.74 -14.66 -25.54
CA ASN A 162 2.51 -14.25 -26.73
C ASN A 162 3.94 -14.79 -26.80
N GLY A 163 4.16 -16.02 -26.35
CA GLY A 163 5.45 -16.70 -26.52
C GLY A 163 6.59 -16.21 -25.62
N LYS A 164 6.28 -15.49 -24.56
CA LYS A 164 7.28 -15.15 -23.55
C LYS A 164 7.82 -16.41 -22.91
N ILE A 165 9.14 -16.57 -22.97
CA ILE A 165 9.85 -17.67 -22.33
C ILE A 165 9.92 -17.43 -20.84
N ILE A 166 9.65 -18.45 -20.03
CA ILE A 166 9.87 -18.42 -18.59
C ILE A 166 11.39 -18.52 -18.35
N PRO A 167 12.05 -17.50 -17.79
CA PRO A 167 13.52 -17.47 -17.69
C PRO A 167 14.09 -18.60 -16.83
N GLN A 168 13.35 -19.02 -15.81
CA GLN A 168 13.72 -20.06 -14.85
C GLN A 168 12.50 -20.95 -14.58
N PRO A 169 12.19 -21.91 -15.46
CA PRO A 169 10.96 -22.71 -15.32
C PRO A 169 10.94 -23.59 -14.08
N ASP A 170 12.10 -23.96 -13.55
CA ASP A 170 12.26 -24.77 -12.34
C ASP A 170 12.48 -23.89 -11.07
N GLY A 171 12.39 -22.58 -11.20
CA GLY A 171 12.55 -21.64 -10.08
C GLY A 171 11.36 -21.64 -9.15
N PHE A 172 11.58 -21.28 -7.87
CA PHE A 172 10.50 -21.07 -6.92
C PHE A 172 9.65 -19.87 -7.32
N VAL A 173 8.33 -20.03 -7.16
CA VAL A 173 7.35 -18.96 -7.34
C VAL A 173 6.78 -18.59 -5.98
N ASN A 174 6.95 -17.34 -5.57
CA ASN A 174 6.39 -16.80 -4.35
C ASN A 174 5.24 -15.85 -4.72
N MET A 175 4.01 -16.22 -4.37
CA MET A 175 2.80 -15.50 -4.77
C MET A 175 1.76 -15.53 -3.65
N ILE A 176 0.92 -14.51 -3.62
CA ILE A 176 -0.22 -14.39 -2.71
C ILE A 176 -1.46 -13.94 -3.48
N HIS A 177 -2.60 -14.55 -3.18
CA HIS A 177 -3.87 -14.13 -3.77
C HIS A 177 -4.37 -12.82 -3.15
N GLN A 178 -5.10 -12.01 -3.93
CA GLN A 178 -5.64 -10.73 -3.49
C GLN A 178 -6.51 -10.84 -2.23
N GLU A 179 -7.29 -11.91 -2.11
CA GLU A 179 -8.18 -12.14 -0.96
C GLU A 179 -7.42 -12.49 0.34
N ASP A 180 -6.16 -12.93 0.22
CA ASP A 180 -5.32 -13.27 1.38
C ASP A 180 -4.45 -12.08 1.82
N CYS A 181 -4.55 -10.93 1.13
CA CYS A 181 -3.84 -9.71 1.48
C CYS A 181 -4.64 -8.87 2.48
#